data_a9393dc3f7849a3426b9741960a38935
#
_entry.id   a9393dc3f7849a3426b9741960a38935
#
_cell.length_a   1.000
_cell.length_b   1.000
_cell.length_c   1.000
_cell.angle_alpha   90.00
_cell.angle_beta   90.00
_cell.angle_gamma   90.00
#
_symmetry.space_group_name_H-M   'P 1'
#
loop_
_entity.id
_entity.type
_entity.pdbx_description
1 polymer ?
#
loop_
_entity_poly.entity_id
_entity_poly.type
_entity_poly.pdbx_seq_one_letter_code
_entity_poly.pdbx_strand_id
1 'polypeptide(L)'
;IAKTAGGISVYASVSKIEDMSLFLQQTSRLLNMTEAAITKKLEKAYNDVAIIKQYYSDEITDSVREQLLQIAGIGIDNGNYYTVREYPYGELLAHLVGYIGAIPSETKEKLQAELDRLNEGRTERDGLYNADSRVGRLGLEQQYEQELRGRDGELVYICTAEGTNRKTLYKIDAQDGYDIELTIDMDLQRRVQEVMQLALFGETTAGAVVVMNPKTGAVQAMYSYPSYDINLFARGISGADYSGLLNN
;
A
#
# COMPACT_ATOMS: atom_id res chain seq x y z
N ILE A 1 -12.23 5.62 -7.11
CA ILE A 1 -11.01 6.26 -7.63
C ILE A 1 -9.75 5.64 -7.00
N ALA A 2 -9.64 5.70 -5.71
CA ALA A 2 -8.63 4.96 -4.94
C ALA A 2 -9.34 4.15 -3.86
N LYS A 3 -8.90 2.94 -3.59
CA LYS A 3 -9.53 2.07 -2.59
C LYS A 3 -8.48 1.26 -1.83
N THR A 4 -8.78 0.95 -0.59
CA THR A 4 -8.05 -0.06 0.16
C THR A 4 -8.62 -1.44 -0.16
N ALA A 5 -7.77 -2.39 -0.49
CA ALA A 5 -8.14 -3.76 -0.82
C ALA A 5 -7.30 -4.74 0.00
N GLY A 6 -7.78 -5.95 0.16
CA GLY A 6 -7.00 -7.02 0.77
C GLY A 6 -5.82 -7.41 -0.12
N GLY A 7 -4.62 -7.37 0.42
CA GLY A 7 -3.44 -7.90 -0.23
C GLY A 7 -3.24 -9.38 0.10
N ILE A 8 -2.25 -10.01 -0.50
CA ILE A 8 -1.92 -11.42 -0.29
C ILE A 8 -0.58 -11.52 0.42
N SER A 9 -0.55 -12.20 1.55
CA SER A 9 0.70 -12.49 2.26
C SER A 9 1.04 -13.97 2.17
N VAL A 10 2.18 -14.28 1.59
CA VAL A 10 2.79 -15.62 1.67
C VAL A 10 3.67 -15.65 2.91
N TYR A 11 3.36 -16.54 3.82
CA TYR A 11 4.10 -16.71 5.07
C TYR A 11 4.58 -18.15 5.25
N ALA A 12 5.60 -18.32 6.06
CA ALA A 12 6.10 -19.64 6.47
C ALA A 12 5.92 -19.85 7.97
N SER A 13 5.46 -21.03 8.35
CA SER A 13 5.53 -21.56 9.72
C SER A 13 6.82 -22.36 9.84
N VAL A 14 7.80 -21.80 10.54
CA VAL A 14 9.19 -22.34 10.55
C VAL A 14 9.23 -23.75 11.12
N SER A 15 8.45 -24.02 12.17
CA SER A 15 8.37 -25.36 12.80
C SER A 15 7.77 -26.44 11.89
N LYS A 16 7.06 -26.05 10.83
CA LYS A 16 6.44 -26.96 9.86
C LYS A 16 7.30 -27.23 8.63
N ILE A 17 8.49 -26.63 8.56
CA ILE A 17 9.43 -26.87 7.46
C ILE A 17 10.20 -28.16 7.77
N GLU A 18 9.90 -29.24 7.07
CA GLU A 18 10.53 -30.55 7.27
C GLU A 18 11.92 -30.63 6.65
N ASP A 19 12.09 -30.10 5.44
CA ASP A 19 13.36 -30.03 4.71
C ASP A 19 13.63 -28.59 4.29
N MET A 20 14.56 -27.93 4.96
CA MET A 20 14.91 -26.53 4.71
C MET A 20 15.50 -26.32 3.31
N SER A 21 16.30 -27.26 2.79
CA SER A 21 16.91 -27.12 1.47
C SER A 21 15.88 -27.20 0.36
N LEU A 22 14.99 -28.18 0.44
CA LEU A 22 13.87 -28.34 -0.51
C LEU A 22 12.90 -27.15 -0.43
N PHE A 23 12.58 -26.71 0.79
CA PHE A 23 11.74 -25.52 1.03
C PHE A 23 12.31 -24.29 0.35
N LEU A 24 13.60 -23.98 0.57
CA LEU A 24 14.26 -22.82 -0.02
C LEU A 24 14.26 -22.89 -1.55
N GLN A 25 14.62 -24.06 -2.11
CA GLN A 25 14.65 -24.26 -3.56
C GLN A 25 13.26 -24.04 -4.21
N GLN A 26 12.22 -24.66 -3.66
CA GLN A 26 10.86 -24.56 -4.21
C GLN A 26 10.30 -23.15 -4.07
N THR A 27 10.43 -22.56 -2.89
CA THR A 27 9.93 -21.20 -2.58
C THR A 27 10.65 -20.13 -3.39
N SER A 28 11.99 -20.24 -3.52
CA SER A 28 12.83 -19.36 -4.33
C SER A 28 12.34 -19.30 -5.78
N ARG A 29 12.09 -20.46 -6.37
CA ARG A 29 11.60 -20.59 -7.76
C ARG A 29 10.21 -19.97 -7.94
N LEU A 30 9.26 -20.28 -7.06
CA LEU A 30 7.87 -19.84 -7.19
C LEU A 30 7.69 -18.35 -6.90
N LEU A 31 8.44 -17.82 -5.93
CA LEU A 31 8.33 -16.41 -5.53
C LEU A 31 9.30 -15.48 -6.28
N ASN A 32 10.16 -16.05 -7.16
CA ASN A 32 11.24 -15.31 -7.83
C ASN A 32 12.09 -14.51 -6.81
N MET A 33 12.57 -15.21 -5.79
CA MET A 33 13.42 -14.65 -4.73
C MET A 33 14.68 -15.52 -4.58
N THR A 34 15.78 -14.92 -4.13
CA THR A 34 16.98 -15.71 -3.79
C THR A 34 16.77 -16.47 -2.49
N GLU A 35 17.36 -17.66 -2.36
CA GLU A 35 17.31 -18.45 -1.13
C GLU A 35 17.85 -17.67 0.09
N ALA A 36 18.92 -16.89 -0.10
CA ALA A 36 19.45 -16.01 0.93
C ALA A 36 18.44 -14.95 1.41
N ALA A 37 17.64 -14.39 0.50
CA ALA A 37 16.60 -13.44 0.86
C ALA A 37 15.49 -14.11 1.67
N ILE A 38 15.11 -15.33 1.32
CA ILE A 38 14.11 -16.11 2.06
C ILE A 38 14.65 -16.47 3.45
N THR A 39 15.88 -16.97 3.54
CA THR A 39 16.54 -17.28 4.82
C THR A 39 16.55 -16.10 5.77
N LYS A 40 16.91 -14.90 5.26
CA LYS A 40 16.87 -13.65 6.05
C LYS A 40 15.46 -13.29 6.53
N LYS A 41 14.42 -13.68 5.80
CA LYS A 41 13.02 -13.52 6.23
C LYS A 41 12.66 -14.52 7.32
N LEU A 42 13.10 -15.78 7.19
CA LEU A 42 12.87 -16.82 8.19
C LEU A 42 13.55 -16.49 9.53
N GLU A 43 14.75 -15.90 9.51
CA GLU A 43 15.46 -15.44 10.72
C GLU A 43 14.67 -14.36 11.50
N LYS A 44 13.79 -13.64 10.83
CA LYS A 44 12.91 -12.63 11.43
C LYS A 44 11.56 -13.18 11.87
N ALA A 45 11.40 -14.51 11.88
CA ALA A 45 10.15 -15.14 12.28
C ALA A 45 9.75 -14.70 13.69
N TYR A 46 8.48 -14.33 13.84
CA TYR A 46 7.87 -14.01 15.12
C TYR A 46 6.80 -15.04 15.43
N ASN A 47 6.94 -15.72 16.57
CA ASN A 47 6.05 -16.82 16.97
C ASN A 47 5.83 -17.87 15.88
N ASP A 48 6.91 -18.38 15.35
CA ASP A 48 6.93 -19.40 14.31
C ASP A 48 6.51 -18.93 12.92
N VAL A 49 6.06 -17.66 12.76
CA VAL A 49 5.58 -17.15 11.48
C VAL A 49 6.55 -16.13 10.90
N ALA A 50 7.00 -16.36 9.68
CA ALA A 50 7.79 -15.43 8.89
C ALA A 50 7.01 -14.99 7.65
N ILE A 51 6.83 -13.70 7.44
CA ILE A 51 6.26 -13.16 6.19
C ILE A 51 7.35 -13.21 5.12
N ILE A 52 7.15 -14.04 4.11
CA ILE A 52 8.11 -14.25 3.02
C ILE A 52 7.92 -13.18 1.95
N LYS A 53 6.71 -13.02 1.43
CA LYS A 53 6.40 -12.03 0.41
C LYS A 53 4.96 -11.57 0.48
N GLN A 54 4.73 -10.31 0.12
CA GLN A 54 3.41 -9.70 0.05
C GLN A 54 3.15 -9.24 -1.38
N TYR A 55 1.90 -9.35 -1.81
CA TYR A 55 1.48 -9.10 -3.17
C TYR A 55 0.19 -8.30 -3.23
N TYR A 56 -0.01 -7.57 -4.31
CA TYR A 56 -1.33 -7.18 -4.76
C TYR A 56 -2.10 -8.41 -5.27
N SER A 57 -3.42 -8.35 -5.28
CA SER A 57 -4.25 -9.50 -5.64
C SER A 57 -4.03 -10.00 -7.07
N ASP A 58 -3.59 -9.12 -7.97
CA ASP A 58 -3.31 -9.40 -9.38
C ASP A 58 -1.88 -9.86 -9.68
N GLU A 59 -0.98 -9.81 -8.69
CA GLU A 59 0.45 -10.14 -8.87
C GLU A 59 0.77 -11.63 -8.71
N ILE A 60 -0.16 -12.42 -8.21
CA ILE A 60 0.04 -13.86 -7.99
C ILE A 60 -1.14 -14.64 -8.58
N THR A 61 -0.84 -15.57 -9.48
CA THR A 61 -1.84 -16.41 -10.12
C THR A 61 -2.30 -17.55 -9.22
N ASP A 62 -3.52 -18.04 -9.44
CA ASP A 62 -4.07 -19.18 -8.68
C ASP A 62 -3.19 -20.43 -8.80
N SER A 63 -2.60 -20.67 -9.97
CA SER A 63 -1.65 -21.78 -10.16
C SER A 63 -0.42 -21.68 -9.26
N VAL A 64 0.14 -20.47 -9.08
CA VAL A 64 1.28 -20.26 -8.16
C VAL A 64 0.84 -20.41 -6.71
N ARG A 65 -0.36 -19.94 -6.36
CA ARG A 65 -0.93 -20.12 -5.01
C ARG A 65 -1.09 -21.61 -4.68
N GLU A 66 -1.67 -22.38 -5.58
CA GLU A 66 -1.84 -23.83 -5.40
C GLU A 66 -0.51 -24.53 -5.22
N GLN A 67 0.51 -24.22 -6.04
CA GLN A 67 1.83 -24.78 -5.91
C GLN A 67 2.52 -24.41 -4.59
N LEU A 68 2.37 -23.17 -4.13
CA LEU A 68 2.92 -22.72 -2.85
C LEU A 68 2.29 -23.48 -1.69
N LEU A 69 0.98 -23.71 -1.71
CA LEU A 69 0.26 -24.43 -0.65
C LEU A 69 0.64 -25.92 -0.57
N GLN A 70 1.31 -26.49 -1.58
CA GLN A 70 1.88 -27.85 -1.53
C GLN A 70 3.23 -27.90 -0.78
N ILE A 71 3.85 -26.76 -0.51
CA ILE A 71 5.12 -26.69 0.21
C ILE A 71 4.86 -26.74 1.72
N ALA A 72 5.41 -27.74 2.39
CA ALA A 72 5.27 -27.87 3.85
C ALA A 72 5.76 -26.61 4.57
N GLY A 73 4.93 -26.06 5.43
CA GLY A 73 5.20 -24.84 6.17
C GLY A 73 4.76 -23.54 5.49
N ILE A 74 4.37 -23.54 4.22
CA ILE A 74 3.81 -22.34 3.56
C ILE A 74 2.31 -22.18 3.90
N GLY A 75 1.93 -20.95 4.15
CA GLY A 75 0.54 -20.50 4.22
C GLY A 75 0.32 -19.22 3.43
N ILE A 76 -0.92 -19.00 3.04
CA ILE A 76 -1.33 -17.78 2.29
C ILE A 76 -2.48 -17.13 3.06
N ASP A 77 -2.31 -15.85 3.38
CA ASP A 77 -3.37 -14.99 3.88
C ASP A 77 -3.93 -14.14 2.74
N ASN A 78 -5.26 -14.10 2.62
CA ASN A 78 -5.96 -13.37 1.57
C ASN A 78 -6.64 -12.11 2.14
N GLY A 79 -5.83 -11.17 2.63
CA GLY A 79 -6.31 -9.83 2.98
C GLY A 79 -6.84 -9.66 4.41
N ASN A 80 -6.64 -10.65 5.31
CA ASN A 80 -7.03 -10.48 6.70
C ASN A 80 -6.02 -9.64 7.51
N TYR A 81 -4.74 -9.70 7.12
CA TYR A 81 -3.64 -9.05 7.86
C TYR A 81 -2.79 -8.11 7.01
N TYR A 82 -3.04 -8.04 5.71
CA TYR A 82 -2.32 -7.16 4.80
C TYR A 82 -3.28 -6.48 3.85
N THR A 83 -3.25 -5.16 3.85
CA THR A 83 -4.03 -4.34 2.93
C THR A 83 -3.13 -3.58 1.99
N VAL A 84 -3.63 -3.31 0.81
CA VAL A 84 -2.96 -2.54 -0.23
C VAL A 84 -3.83 -1.38 -0.68
N ARG A 85 -3.22 -0.30 -1.13
CA ARG A 85 -3.94 0.81 -1.75
C ARG A 85 -3.88 0.62 -3.26
N GLU A 86 -5.04 0.53 -3.88
CA GLU A 86 -5.20 0.35 -5.32
C GLU A 86 -5.73 1.63 -5.97
N TYR A 87 -5.20 1.93 -7.13
CA TYR A 87 -5.57 3.07 -7.96
C TYR A 87 -6.06 2.58 -9.34
N PRO A 88 -7.34 2.18 -9.47
CA PRO A 88 -7.86 1.53 -10.68
C PRO A 88 -7.75 2.37 -11.95
N TYR A 89 -7.61 3.68 -11.80
CA TYR A 89 -7.53 4.62 -12.93
C TYR A 89 -6.10 5.12 -13.20
N GLY A 90 -5.08 4.58 -12.53
CA GLY A 90 -3.66 4.79 -12.82
C GLY A 90 -3.31 6.22 -13.23
N GLU A 91 -2.95 6.39 -14.51
CA GLU A 91 -2.51 7.67 -15.08
C GLU A 91 -3.59 8.77 -15.12
N LEU A 92 -4.86 8.38 -15.21
CA LEU A 92 -5.97 9.34 -15.41
C LEU A 92 -6.09 10.35 -14.26
N LEU A 93 -5.76 9.93 -13.04
CA LEU A 93 -5.92 10.72 -11.83
C LEU A 93 -4.62 10.89 -11.03
N ALA A 94 -3.48 10.52 -11.61
CA ALA A 94 -2.20 10.47 -10.92
C ALA A 94 -1.86 11.77 -10.17
N HIS A 95 -1.91 12.90 -10.86
CA HIS A 95 -1.54 14.18 -10.28
C HIS A 95 -2.57 14.75 -9.30
N LEU A 96 -3.83 14.31 -9.38
CA LEU A 96 -4.87 14.73 -8.45
C LEU A 96 -4.86 13.89 -7.17
N VAL A 97 -4.94 12.57 -7.34
CA VAL A 97 -5.05 11.64 -6.20
C VAL A 97 -3.73 11.51 -5.46
N GLY A 98 -2.61 11.43 -6.20
CA GLY A 98 -1.32 11.10 -5.61
C GLY A 98 -1.26 9.64 -5.18
N TYR A 99 -0.35 9.30 -4.29
CA TYR A 99 -0.13 7.92 -3.84
C TYR A 99 0.33 7.85 -2.39
N ILE A 100 0.14 6.69 -1.79
CA ILE A 100 0.73 6.36 -0.49
C ILE A 100 2.10 5.70 -0.68
N GLY A 101 3.01 5.95 0.24
CA GLY A 101 4.35 5.35 0.23
C GLY A 101 4.91 5.22 1.64
N ALA A 102 6.09 4.61 1.76
CA ALA A 102 6.78 4.52 3.04
C ALA A 102 6.98 5.92 3.66
N ILE A 103 6.80 6.01 4.97
CA ILE A 103 6.96 7.26 5.70
C ILE A 103 8.45 7.70 5.70
N PRO A 104 8.80 8.92 5.27
CA PRO A 104 10.15 9.43 5.42
C PRO A 104 10.43 9.75 6.88
N SER A 105 11.68 9.53 7.31
CA SER A 105 12.09 9.83 8.69
C SER A 105 11.81 11.28 9.08
N GLU A 106 12.07 12.22 8.18
CA GLU A 106 11.85 13.66 8.39
C GLU A 106 10.37 14.03 8.55
N THR A 107 9.49 13.30 7.87
CA THR A 107 8.05 13.55 7.89
C THR A 107 7.38 12.87 9.09
N LYS A 108 7.95 11.76 9.55
CA LYS A 108 7.41 10.97 10.66
C LYS A 108 7.22 11.80 11.92
N GLU A 109 8.22 12.58 12.32
CA GLU A 109 8.16 13.41 13.53
C GLU A 109 7.05 14.47 13.44
N LYS A 110 6.89 15.07 12.26
CA LYS A 110 5.85 16.10 12.04
C LYS A 110 4.45 15.49 12.11
N LEU A 111 4.23 14.36 11.39
CA LEU A 111 2.94 13.68 11.40
C LEU A 111 2.60 13.14 12.80
N GLN A 112 3.60 12.63 13.52
CA GLN A 112 3.41 12.17 14.90
C GLN A 112 3.02 13.31 15.82
N ALA A 113 3.70 14.47 15.76
CA ALA A 113 3.39 15.63 16.57
C ALA A 113 1.97 16.19 16.28
N GLU A 114 1.53 16.15 15.02
CA GLU A 114 0.17 16.52 14.65
C GLU A 114 -0.85 15.53 15.21
N LEU A 115 -0.59 14.24 15.08
CA LEU A 115 -1.44 13.19 15.63
C LEU A 115 -1.54 13.27 17.16
N ASP A 116 -0.43 13.51 17.84
CA ASP A 116 -0.40 13.69 19.29
C ASP A 116 -1.26 14.88 19.73
N ARG A 117 -1.22 15.99 18.98
CA ARG A 117 -2.07 17.16 19.22
C ARG A 117 -3.56 16.83 19.01
N LEU A 118 -3.88 16.05 17.98
CA LEU A 118 -5.27 15.60 17.74
C LEU A 118 -5.77 14.65 18.82
N ASN A 119 -4.87 13.91 19.44
CA ASN A 119 -5.14 13.00 20.56
C ASN A 119 -5.28 13.73 21.93
N GLU A 120 -4.94 15.01 22.04
CA GLU A 120 -5.07 15.77 23.27
C GLU A 120 -6.53 15.77 23.76
N GLY A 121 -6.74 15.36 25.01
CA GLY A 121 -8.06 15.33 25.62
C GLY A 121 -9.00 14.20 25.15
N ARG A 122 -8.54 13.33 24.25
CA ARG A 122 -9.33 12.16 23.79
C ARG A 122 -9.10 10.96 24.70
N THR A 123 -10.16 10.19 24.95
CA THR A 123 -10.09 8.90 25.65
C THR A 123 -9.60 7.79 24.73
N GLU A 124 -9.97 7.85 23.45
CA GLU A 124 -9.49 6.96 22.40
C GLU A 124 -8.43 7.72 21.59
N ARG A 125 -7.26 7.14 21.49
CA ARG A 125 -6.13 7.75 20.79
C ARG A 125 -5.86 6.99 19.50
N ASP A 126 -5.54 7.75 18.46
CA ASP A 126 -5.03 7.19 17.22
C ASP A 126 -3.64 6.60 17.45
N GLY A 127 -3.30 5.53 16.72
CA GLY A 127 -2.04 4.82 16.88
C GLY A 127 -0.81 5.63 16.47
N LEU A 128 0.36 5.04 16.66
CA LEU A 128 1.62 5.70 16.38
C LEU A 128 2.05 5.48 14.91
N TYR A 129 2.72 6.47 14.32
CA TYR A 129 3.48 6.25 13.11
C TYR A 129 4.75 5.45 13.41
N ASN A 130 4.91 4.32 12.79
CA ASN A 130 6.09 3.46 12.90
C ASN A 130 6.92 3.48 11.60
N ALA A 131 8.02 2.73 11.56
CA ALA A 131 8.90 2.70 10.40
C ALA A 131 8.26 2.04 9.17
N ASP A 132 7.26 1.19 9.38
CA ASP A 132 6.55 0.46 8.34
C ASP A 132 5.26 1.17 7.91
N SER A 133 4.91 2.31 8.54
CA SER A 133 3.74 3.10 8.19
C SER A 133 3.82 3.60 6.76
N ARG A 134 2.71 3.51 6.06
CA ARG A 134 2.53 4.10 4.74
C ARG A 134 1.66 5.34 4.89
N VAL A 135 2.07 6.39 4.23
CA VAL A 135 1.42 7.71 4.32
C VAL A 135 1.23 8.31 2.94
N GLY A 136 0.28 9.22 2.80
CA GLY A 136 0.11 10.01 1.60
C GLY A 136 1.37 10.82 1.28
N ARG A 137 1.84 10.69 0.05
CA ARG A 137 3.09 11.33 -0.40
C ARG A 137 2.84 12.53 -1.30
N LEU A 138 1.75 12.53 -2.00
CA LEU A 138 1.33 13.59 -2.92
C LEU A 138 -0.20 13.65 -3.00
N GLY A 139 -0.73 14.74 -3.57
CA GLY A 139 -2.11 14.92 -3.94
C GLY A 139 -3.10 14.84 -2.79
N LEU A 140 -4.27 14.31 -3.08
CA LEU A 140 -5.33 14.14 -2.09
C LEU A 140 -4.96 13.15 -0.99
N GLU A 141 -4.19 12.09 -1.32
CA GLU A 141 -3.71 11.14 -0.31
C GLU A 141 -2.86 11.84 0.76
N GLN A 142 -2.01 12.79 0.36
CA GLN A 142 -1.20 13.56 1.32
C GLN A 142 -2.04 14.60 2.06
N GLN A 143 -2.90 15.32 1.34
CA GLN A 143 -3.69 16.41 1.92
C GLN A 143 -4.68 15.92 2.97
N TYR A 144 -5.24 14.74 2.76
CA TYR A 144 -6.25 14.13 3.61
C TYR A 144 -5.75 12.87 4.34
N GLU A 145 -4.45 12.82 4.62
CA GLU A 145 -3.82 11.68 5.32
C GLU A 145 -4.54 11.35 6.64
N GLN A 146 -4.92 12.36 7.42
CA GLN A 146 -5.54 12.18 8.73
C GLN A 146 -6.95 11.59 8.63
N GLU A 147 -7.70 11.99 7.61
CA GLU A 147 -9.05 11.52 7.36
C GLU A 147 -9.06 10.12 6.74
N LEU A 148 -8.11 9.86 5.82
CA LEU A 148 -8.05 8.61 5.06
C LEU A 148 -7.40 7.46 5.82
N ARG A 149 -6.52 7.76 6.78
CA ARG A 149 -5.71 6.77 7.47
C ARG A 149 -6.53 5.77 8.29
N GLY A 150 -7.59 6.21 8.94
CA GLY A 150 -8.31 5.41 9.94
C GLY A 150 -7.54 5.30 11.26
N ARG A 151 -7.91 4.30 12.06
CA ARG A 151 -7.31 4.04 13.37
C ARG A 151 -6.82 2.62 13.47
N ASP A 152 -5.60 2.44 13.94
CA ASP A 152 -5.03 1.13 14.17
C ASP A 152 -5.76 0.42 15.34
N GLY A 153 -6.00 -0.87 15.18
CA GLY A 153 -6.47 -1.71 16.28
C GLY A 153 -5.32 -2.01 17.25
N GLU A 154 -5.68 -2.39 18.47
CA GLU A 154 -4.72 -2.77 19.51
C GLU A 154 -5.06 -4.16 20.07
N LEU A 155 -4.06 -5.02 20.16
CA LEU A 155 -4.16 -6.32 20.80
C LEU A 155 -3.13 -6.44 21.92
N VAL A 156 -3.59 -6.44 23.17
CA VAL A 156 -2.73 -6.62 24.32
C VAL A 156 -2.91 -8.02 24.88
N TYR A 157 -1.81 -8.73 25.06
CA TYR A 157 -1.80 -10.08 25.62
C TYR A 157 -0.63 -10.28 26.57
N ILE A 158 -0.80 -11.21 27.51
CA ILE A 158 0.27 -11.75 28.35
C ILE A 158 0.78 -13.03 27.70
N CYS A 159 2.10 -13.19 27.67
CA CYS A 159 2.76 -14.43 27.23
C CYS A 159 3.89 -14.81 28.19
N THR A 160 4.37 -16.04 28.09
CA THR A 160 5.60 -16.47 28.77
C THR A 160 6.83 -15.76 28.19
N ALA A 161 7.97 -15.87 28.84
CA ALA A 161 9.22 -15.29 28.37
C ALA A 161 9.63 -15.79 26.96
N GLU A 162 9.21 -17.02 26.60
CA GLU A 162 9.41 -17.65 25.30
C GLU A 162 8.35 -17.22 24.26
N GLY A 163 7.43 -16.33 24.60
CA GLY A 163 6.38 -15.85 23.71
C GLY A 163 5.22 -16.83 23.45
N THR A 164 5.17 -17.94 24.21
CA THR A 164 4.12 -18.95 24.14
C THR A 164 3.00 -18.69 25.15
N ASN A 165 1.93 -19.51 25.13
CA ASN A 165 0.80 -19.45 26.07
C ASN A 165 0.19 -18.05 26.23
N ARG A 166 -0.20 -17.45 25.11
CA ARG A 166 -0.79 -16.12 25.08
C ARG A 166 -2.19 -16.09 25.69
N LYS A 167 -2.41 -15.14 26.57
CA LYS A 167 -3.74 -14.81 27.08
C LYS A 167 -4.05 -13.35 26.72
N THR A 168 -5.03 -13.16 25.86
CA THR A 168 -5.50 -11.82 25.50
C THR A 168 -6.08 -11.13 26.72
N LEU A 169 -5.63 -9.92 27.00
CA LEU A 169 -6.17 -9.04 28.03
C LEU A 169 -7.32 -8.20 27.49
N TYR A 170 -7.08 -7.52 26.38
CA TYR A 170 -8.10 -6.78 25.65
C TYR A 170 -7.72 -6.68 24.16
N LYS A 171 -8.72 -6.38 23.36
CA LYS A 171 -8.62 -6.12 21.92
C LYS A 171 -9.45 -4.88 21.60
N ILE A 172 -8.86 -3.96 20.88
CA ILE A 172 -9.54 -2.84 20.22
C ILE A 172 -9.46 -3.13 18.72
N ASP A 173 -10.61 -3.16 18.06
CA ASP A 173 -10.64 -3.39 16.62
C ASP A 173 -10.20 -2.14 15.84
N ALA A 174 -9.52 -2.34 14.72
CA ALA A 174 -9.17 -1.25 13.80
C ALA A 174 -10.44 -0.59 13.26
N GLN A 175 -10.36 0.69 12.97
CA GLN A 175 -11.43 1.47 12.36
C GLN A 175 -10.95 2.02 11.02
N ASP A 176 -11.78 1.86 9.99
CA ASP A 176 -11.51 2.41 8.67
C ASP A 176 -11.49 3.95 8.71
N GLY A 177 -10.70 4.55 7.84
CA GLY A 177 -10.71 5.98 7.61
C GLY A 177 -11.99 6.44 6.91
N TYR A 178 -12.11 7.74 6.75
CA TYR A 178 -13.25 8.33 6.06
C TYR A 178 -13.11 8.18 4.53
N ASP A 179 -14.25 8.09 3.87
CA ASP A 179 -14.32 8.21 2.41
C ASP A 179 -14.33 9.67 2.01
N ILE A 180 -13.65 10.00 0.92
CA ILE A 180 -13.66 11.35 0.32
C ILE A 180 -14.37 11.27 -1.02
N GLU A 181 -15.47 12.01 -1.14
CA GLU A 181 -16.20 12.17 -2.40
C GLU A 181 -15.67 13.39 -3.16
N LEU A 182 -15.33 13.18 -4.43
CA LEU A 182 -14.82 14.24 -5.31
C LEU A 182 -15.91 14.74 -6.25
N THR A 183 -15.79 16.00 -6.66
CA THR A 183 -16.66 16.62 -7.67
C THR A 183 -16.22 16.29 -9.11
N ILE A 184 -15.26 15.38 -9.28
CA ILE A 184 -14.72 14.98 -10.59
C ILE A 184 -15.74 14.12 -11.34
N ASP A 185 -16.05 14.56 -12.55
CA ASP A 185 -16.79 13.77 -13.53
C ASP A 185 -15.80 12.89 -14.31
N MET A 186 -15.92 11.58 -14.13
CA MET A 186 -14.97 10.62 -14.70
C MET A 186 -15.02 10.53 -16.23
N ASP A 187 -16.17 10.81 -16.84
CA ASP A 187 -16.29 10.78 -18.29
C ASP A 187 -15.66 12.05 -18.89
N LEU A 188 -15.88 13.19 -18.26
CA LEU A 188 -15.20 14.44 -18.61
C LEU A 188 -13.69 14.34 -18.39
N GLN A 189 -13.26 13.73 -17.29
CA GLN A 189 -11.84 13.51 -16.99
C GLN A 189 -11.14 12.69 -18.08
N ARG A 190 -11.77 11.57 -18.52
CA ARG A 190 -11.24 10.75 -19.64
C ARG A 190 -11.18 11.57 -20.94
N ARG A 191 -12.23 12.34 -21.22
CA ARG A 191 -12.25 13.17 -22.43
C ARG A 191 -11.16 14.23 -22.42
N VAL A 192 -10.89 14.84 -21.27
CA VAL A 192 -9.79 15.81 -21.11
C VAL A 192 -8.45 15.13 -21.34
N GLN A 193 -8.23 13.93 -20.79
CA GLN A 193 -7.02 13.14 -21.04
C GLN A 193 -6.82 12.87 -22.53
N GLU A 194 -7.84 12.34 -23.22
CA GLU A 194 -7.77 12.04 -24.66
C GLU A 194 -7.40 13.28 -25.49
N VAL A 195 -8.04 14.40 -25.23
CA VAL A 195 -7.79 15.67 -25.96
C VAL A 195 -6.37 16.16 -25.69
N MET A 196 -5.90 16.11 -24.45
CA MET A 196 -4.56 16.54 -24.07
C MET A 196 -3.48 15.63 -24.69
N GLN A 197 -3.68 14.32 -24.69
CA GLN A 197 -2.78 13.37 -25.31
C GLN A 197 -2.69 13.59 -26.83
N LEU A 198 -3.82 13.81 -27.50
CA LEU A 198 -3.84 14.11 -28.94
C LEU A 198 -3.19 15.46 -29.28
N ALA A 199 -3.43 16.49 -28.46
CA ALA A 199 -2.90 17.83 -28.70
C ALA A 199 -1.40 17.95 -28.47
N LEU A 200 -0.84 17.15 -27.54
CA LEU A 200 0.57 17.20 -27.15
C LEU A 200 1.38 15.98 -27.63
N PHE A 201 0.75 15.07 -28.40
CA PHE A 201 1.42 13.87 -28.90
C PHE A 201 2.62 14.23 -29.80
N GLY A 202 3.78 13.67 -29.45
CA GLY A 202 5.01 13.92 -30.18
C GLY A 202 5.69 15.27 -29.90
N GLU A 203 5.07 16.11 -29.06
CA GLU A 203 5.67 17.36 -28.59
C GLU A 203 6.38 17.13 -27.25
N THR A 204 7.48 17.84 -27.04
CA THR A 204 8.23 17.82 -25.77
C THR A 204 7.63 18.78 -24.73
N THR A 205 6.36 19.10 -24.85
CA THR A 205 5.67 20.08 -24.04
C THR A 205 4.82 19.43 -22.97
N ALA A 206 4.78 20.02 -21.80
CA ALA A 206 3.86 19.67 -20.73
C ALA A 206 2.64 20.61 -20.75
N GLY A 207 1.51 20.14 -20.27
CA GLY A 207 0.30 20.93 -20.18
C GLY A 207 -0.60 20.49 -19.03
N ALA A 208 -1.47 21.40 -18.59
CA ALA A 208 -2.49 21.09 -17.58
C ALA A 208 -3.82 21.70 -17.97
N VAL A 209 -4.90 21.00 -17.65
CA VAL A 209 -6.28 21.44 -17.86
C VAL A 209 -7.04 21.31 -16.54
N VAL A 210 -7.79 22.36 -16.21
CA VAL A 210 -8.75 22.36 -15.11
C VAL A 210 -10.11 22.78 -15.66
N VAL A 211 -11.12 21.98 -15.46
CA VAL A 211 -12.51 22.28 -15.81
C VAL A 211 -13.30 22.48 -14.53
N MET A 212 -13.87 23.66 -14.37
CA MET A 212 -14.57 24.05 -13.16
C MET A 212 -15.97 24.62 -13.49
N ASN A 213 -16.94 24.28 -12.68
CA ASN A 213 -18.26 24.89 -12.76
C ASN A 213 -18.20 26.33 -12.18
N PRO A 214 -18.41 27.37 -12.99
CA PRO A 214 -18.23 28.75 -12.54
C PRO A 214 -19.28 29.22 -11.52
N LYS A 215 -20.40 28.50 -11.39
CA LYS A 215 -21.46 28.87 -10.43
C LYS A 215 -21.21 28.27 -9.05
N THR A 216 -20.63 27.06 -8.98
CA THR A 216 -20.45 26.32 -7.72
C THR A 216 -19.01 26.28 -7.25
N GLY A 217 -18.04 26.57 -8.13
CA GLY A 217 -16.61 26.37 -7.88
C GLY A 217 -16.17 24.91 -7.92
N ALA A 218 -17.08 23.96 -8.20
CA ALA A 218 -16.74 22.54 -8.24
C ALA A 218 -15.80 22.22 -9.41
N VAL A 219 -14.66 21.60 -9.11
CA VAL A 219 -13.71 21.09 -10.12
C VAL A 219 -14.27 19.79 -10.68
N GLN A 220 -14.59 19.78 -11.96
CA GLN A 220 -15.19 18.64 -12.66
C GLN A 220 -14.17 17.78 -13.40
N ALA A 221 -13.04 18.37 -13.82
CA ALA A 221 -11.88 17.63 -14.33
C ALA A 221 -10.59 18.38 -14.04
N MET A 222 -9.52 17.62 -13.79
CA MET A 222 -8.18 18.16 -13.59
C MET A 222 -7.16 17.13 -14.10
N TYR A 223 -6.40 17.47 -15.14
CA TYR A 223 -5.44 16.59 -15.76
C TYR A 223 -4.15 17.31 -16.10
N SER A 224 -3.02 16.68 -15.86
CA SER A 224 -1.70 17.16 -16.27
C SER A 224 -1.03 16.14 -17.21
N TYR A 225 -0.35 16.63 -18.22
CA TYR A 225 0.41 15.84 -19.20
C TYR A 225 1.89 16.29 -19.19
N PRO A 226 2.85 15.38 -19.24
CA PRO A 226 2.71 13.94 -19.23
C PRO A 226 2.19 13.41 -17.89
N SER A 227 1.56 12.23 -17.93
CA SER A 227 1.09 11.54 -16.72
C SER A 227 1.86 10.24 -16.51
N TYR A 228 1.63 9.59 -15.38
CA TYR A 228 2.31 8.37 -14.99
C TYR A 228 1.36 7.42 -14.24
N ASP A 229 1.66 6.11 -14.26
CA ASP A 229 0.89 5.16 -13.45
C ASP A 229 1.29 5.26 -11.98
N ILE A 230 0.39 5.78 -11.15
CA ILE A 230 0.61 5.92 -9.71
C ILE A 230 0.76 4.58 -8.98
N ASN A 231 0.27 3.47 -9.54
CA ASN A 231 0.45 2.15 -8.95
C ASN A 231 1.93 1.76 -8.88
N LEU A 232 2.78 2.25 -9.79
CA LEU A 232 4.22 2.04 -9.72
C LEU A 232 4.80 2.53 -8.38
N PHE A 233 4.37 3.71 -7.92
CA PHE A 233 4.82 4.28 -6.65
C PHE A 233 4.20 3.56 -5.45
N ALA A 234 2.93 3.22 -5.52
CA ALA A 234 2.23 2.48 -4.47
C ALA A 234 2.82 1.08 -4.23
N ARG A 235 3.29 0.42 -5.30
CA ARG A 235 3.94 -0.90 -5.25
C ARG A 235 5.44 -0.83 -4.91
N GLY A 236 6.02 0.37 -4.86
CA GLY A 236 7.46 0.58 -4.68
C GLY A 236 8.19 0.62 -6.01
N ILE A 237 8.26 1.81 -6.61
CA ILE A 237 8.90 2.01 -7.92
C ILE A 237 10.35 1.56 -7.91
N SER A 238 10.76 0.84 -8.95
CA SER A 238 12.18 0.49 -9.15
C SER A 238 13.00 1.72 -9.58
N GLY A 239 14.30 1.71 -9.29
CA GLY A 239 15.20 2.80 -9.76
C GLY A 239 15.22 2.94 -11.28
N ALA A 240 15.05 1.84 -12.03
CA ALA A 240 14.98 1.85 -13.48
C ALA A 240 13.69 2.51 -13.98
N ASP A 241 12.54 2.14 -13.43
CA ASP A 241 11.24 2.74 -13.79
C ASP A 241 11.20 4.22 -13.44
N TYR A 242 11.73 4.60 -12.26
CA TYR A 242 11.81 6.00 -11.85
C TYR A 242 12.68 6.83 -12.80
N SER A 243 13.85 6.29 -13.20
CA SER A 243 14.71 6.94 -14.17
C SER A 243 14.05 7.05 -15.56
N GLY A 244 13.25 6.05 -15.95
CA GLY A 244 12.44 6.08 -17.16
C GLY A 244 11.42 7.22 -17.15
N LEU A 245 10.72 7.43 -16.03
CA LEU A 245 9.75 8.53 -15.89
C LEU A 245 10.39 9.92 -15.92
N LEU A 246 11.64 10.07 -15.45
CA LEU A 246 12.35 11.36 -15.48
C LEU A 246 12.91 11.73 -16.86
N ASN A 247 13.06 10.75 -17.75
CA ASN A 247 13.65 10.94 -19.07
C ASN A 247 12.62 10.95 -20.22
N ASN A 248 11.34 10.86 -19.87
CA ASN A 248 10.21 11.05 -20.81
C ASN A 248 9.71 12.54 -20.76
#